data_301d870d446e62630a5d55cd8f813ba4
#
_entry.id   301d870d446e62630a5d55cd8f813ba4
#
_cell.length_a   1.000
_cell.length_b   1.000
_cell.length_c   1.000
_cell.angle_alpha   90.00
_cell.angle_beta   90.00
_cell.angle_gamma   90.00
#
_symmetry.space_group_name_H-M   'P 1'
#
loop_
_entity.id
_entity.type
_entity.pdbx_description
1 polymer ?
#
loop_
_entity_poly.entity_id
_entity_poly.type
_entity_poly.pdbx_seq_one_letter_code
_entity_poly.pdbx_strand_id
1 'polypeptide(L)'
;MAETLISPGVLARESDQSQITSQPIQAGAALIGPTVRGQVNIPKLITTYSQYQSSFGTVFESGSASGNDTSEYTFLTSISAYNYFANGGTSLLVTRVASGSFTAASSSTIFNDQESGAVVAPTNLFGSLTSGGEGGALFEANAVTPTTSGAGTGIVLAVTASSVNGKLLATADALLASITTNVAGGVAATYTEVLGTGSISGTTCLATITLSDTTTVSAITVTTTGSGFSPTDTITFPSSSLGASAAGGVDPVFTLVAGDLFVETVGVQTTVVGAGYAVGDTLTVAAADMGTPTADLVLTLVDADIVDGNAFTLETLGQGLVMNSDGALNSLGALANGTVNNLRWQITSPNTGSGTFSVIIRQGNDTSRAPSVVESFNGVSLDPTSPNYIARIIGDQTEVLKGAGTSDPYLQTTGSYPNASRFVRVKAVNFKTPNYFDNSGAAKPQFTASIPVAASGAFGDAQGSILTGNGKYYDKIDANDSQGLVGGNYTDAMNLLANQDEYSYNIISAPGLVQSAYSSTLNTLVANTENRGDNIVILDLELYNSSITATVGTAESKDTSYAASYWPWCMITDPDSAQRVWVPAGTLIPGVYAANDRTAEAWF
;
A
#
# COMPACT_ATOMS: atom_id res chain seq x y z
N MET A 1 20.75 -33.18 9.34
CA MET A 1 21.35 -33.88 8.19
C MET A 1 20.25 -34.00 7.12
N ALA A 2 20.49 -33.47 5.95
CA ALA A 2 19.54 -33.63 4.85
C ALA A 2 19.70 -35.04 4.27
N GLU A 3 18.68 -35.84 4.33
CA GLU A 3 18.65 -37.18 3.74
C GLU A 3 18.50 -37.04 2.23
N THR A 4 19.47 -37.54 1.47
CA THR A 4 19.44 -37.60 0.00
C THR A 4 18.63 -38.79 -0.43
N LEU A 5 17.46 -38.57 -1.02
CA LEU A 5 16.65 -39.60 -1.65
C LEU A 5 17.37 -40.13 -2.91
N ILE A 6 17.77 -41.41 -2.89
CA ILE A 6 18.50 -42.08 -3.99
C ILE A 6 17.55 -42.83 -4.95
N SER A 7 16.26 -42.92 -4.66
CA SER A 7 15.27 -43.56 -5.53
C SER A 7 13.89 -42.91 -5.40
N PRO A 8 12.99 -43.02 -6.41
CA PRO A 8 11.66 -42.45 -6.31
C PRO A 8 10.88 -43.10 -5.15
N GLY A 9 10.63 -42.33 -4.12
CA GLY A 9 9.88 -42.72 -2.93
C GLY A 9 8.99 -41.58 -2.46
N VAL A 10 7.98 -41.91 -1.66
CA VAL A 10 7.14 -40.93 -1.01
C VAL A 10 7.87 -40.45 0.24
N LEU A 11 8.27 -39.16 0.27
CA LEU A 11 8.78 -38.53 1.46
C LEU A 11 7.59 -37.96 2.26
N ALA A 12 7.20 -38.65 3.32
CA ALA A 12 6.29 -38.06 4.31
C ALA A 12 7.11 -37.17 5.24
N ARG A 13 6.90 -35.87 5.17
CA ARG A 13 7.49 -34.89 6.10
C ARG A 13 6.43 -34.55 7.13
N GLU A 14 6.67 -34.91 8.38
CA GLU A 14 5.87 -34.45 9.50
C GLU A 14 6.17 -32.96 9.70
N SER A 15 5.17 -32.11 9.54
CA SER A 15 5.21 -30.71 9.94
C SER A 15 4.49 -30.63 11.26
N ASP A 16 5.25 -30.58 12.35
CA ASP A 16 4.68 -30.30 13.66
C ASP A 16 4.14 -28.86 13.67
N GLN A 17 2.82 -28.74 13.65
CA GLN A 17 2.09 -27.50 13.80
C GLN A 17 1.58 -27.33 15.24
N SER A 18 2.20 -28.00 16.21
CA SER A 18 1.93 -27.70 17.60
C SER A 18 2.17 -26.20 17.84
N GLN A 19 1.15 -25.56 18.28
CA GLN A 19 1.16 -24.14 18.56
C GLN A 19 2.14 -23.89 19.72
N ILE A 20 3.33 -23.44 19.38
CA ILE A 20 4.26 -22.92 20.39
C ILE A 20 3.59 -21.64 20.90
N THR A 21 3.01 -21.69 22.09
CA THR A 21 2.55 -20.49 22.79
C THR A 21 3.77 -19.58 22.95
N SER A 22 3.75 -18.43 22.30
CA SER A 22 4.80 -17.43 22.48
C SER A 22 4.88 -17.07 23.95
N GLN A 23 6.07 -17.05 24.52
CA GLN A 23 6.25 -16.54 25.88
C GLN A 23 5.83 -15.07 25.90
N PRO A 24 5.13 -14.61 26.96
CA PRO A 24 4.77 -13.21 27.09
C PRO A 24 6.01 -12.32 27.03
N ILE A 25 5.85 -11.15 26.44
CA ILE A 25 6.90 -10.13 26.40
C ILE A 25 7.15 -9.68 27.84
N GLN A 26 8.36 -9.91 28.35
CA GLN A 26 8.74 -9.56 29.72
C GLN A 26 9.42 -8.21 29.78
N ALA A 27 8.88 -7.30 30.58
CA ALA A 27 9.44 -5.98 30.83
C ALA A 27 9.44 -5.64 32.33
N GLY A 28 10.40 -4.88 32.79
CA GLY A 28 10.41 -4.38 34.16
C GLY A 28 9.33 -3.33 34.40
N ALA A 29 9.10 -2.47 33.41
CA ALA A 29 8.07 -1.45 33.46
C ALA A 29 7.37 -1.28 32.11
N ALA A 30 6.15 -0.74 32.13
CA ALA A 30 5.37 -0.35 30.96
C ALA A 30 5.04 1.15 31.02
N LEU A 31 5.25 1.85 29.93
CA LEU A 31 4.88 3.26 29.76
C LEU A 31 3.89 3.42 28.63
N ILE A 32 2.81 4.16 28.90
CA ILE A 32 1.80 4.52 27.91
C ILE A 32 1.79 6.03 27.76
N GLY A 33 2.04 6.55 26.56
CA GLY A 33 1.98 8.00 26.35
C GLY A 33 2.39 8.46 24.96
N PRO A 34 2.32 9.76 24.72
CA PRO A 34 2.73 10.34 23.44
C PRO A 34 4.25 10.23 23.26
N THR A 35 4.66 10.07 22.01
CA THR A 35 6.05 10.08 21.58
C THR A 35 6.16 10.75 20.22
N VAL A 36 7.36 11.21 19.84
CA VAL A 36 7.58 11.95 18.59
C VAL A 36 7.27 11.09 17.36
N ARG A 37 7.73 9.84 17.36
CA ARG A 37 7.52 8.88 16.29
C ARG A 37 7.26 7.49 16.86
N GLY A 38 7.12 6.48 16.05
CA GLY A 38 6.81 5.10 16.43
C GLY A 38 5.43 4.67 15.92
N GLN A 39 5.09 3.42 16.10
CA GLN A 39 3.76 2.89 15.78
C GLN A 39 2.77 3.24 16.88
N VAL A 40 1.54 3.63 16.50
CA VAL A 40 0.48 3.97 17.46
C VAL A 40 -0.21 2.71 17.96
N ASN A 41 -0.40 2.63 19.27
CA ASN A 41 -1.03 1.50 19.98
C ASN A 41 -0.32 0.14 19.77
N ILE A 42 0.94 0.14 19.37
CA ILE A 42 1.76 -1.07 19.26
C ILE A 42 2.84 -1.04 20.36
N PRO A 43 2.75 -1.91 21.38
CA PRO A 43 3.74 -2.00 22.43
C PRO A 43 5.10 -2.47 21.89
N LYS A 44 6.16 -1.78 22.23
CA LYS A 44 7.51 -2.13 21.80
C LYS A 44 8.44 -2.31 23.00
N LEU A 45 9.10 -3.45 23.07
CA LEU A 45 10.10 -3.73 24.09
C LEU A 45 11.40 -2.98 23.77
N ILE A 46 11.91 -2.23 24.72
CA ILE A 46 13.11 -1.41 24.64
C ILE A 46 14.06 -1.84 25.75
N THR A 47 15.34 -2.03 25.45
CA THR A 47 16.36 -2.48 26.40
C THR A 47 17.42 -1.42 26.71
N THR A 48 17.46 -0.32 25.95
CA THR A 48 18.38 0.79 26.18
C THR A 48 17.74 2.13 25.79
N TYR A 49 18.17 3.22 26.39
CA TYR A 49 17.70 4.54 26.03
C TYR A 49 18.01 4.92 24.57
N SER A 50 19.16 4.52 24.04
CA SER A 50 19.50 4.73 22.63
C SER A 50 18.53 4.00 21.68
N GLN A 51 18.05 2.82 22.07
CA GLN A 51 17.01 2.12 21.32
C GLN A 51 15.65 2.86 21.41
N TYR A 52 15.33 3.45 22.57
CA TYR A 52 14.18 4.33 22.72
C TYR A 52 14.27 5.52 21.77
N GLN A 53 15.38 6.27 21.79
CA GLN A 53 15.61 7.43 20.93
C GLN A 53 15.44 7.07 19.44
N SER A 54 16.00 5.93 19.02
CA SER A 54 15.90 5.48 17.63
C SER A 54 14.48 5.08 17.22
N SER A 55 13.67 4.54 18.13
CA SER A 55 12.31 4.06 17.84
C SER A 55 11.25 5.14 17.98
N PHE A 56 11.34 5.98 19.02
CA PHE A 56 10.28 6.90 19.42
C PHE A 56 10.67 8.39 19.25
N GLY A 57 11.93 8.68 18.95
CA GLY A 57 12.43 10.04 18.96
C GLY A 57 12.47 10.62 20.37
N THR A 58 12.97 11.83 20.51
CA THR A 58 13.04 12.50 21.82
C THR A 58 12.54 13.93 21.76
N VAL A 59 13.29 14.79 21.09
CA VAL A 59 12.99 16.23 20.98
C VAL A 59 12.31 16.51 19.65
N PHE A 60 11.30 17.36 19.64
CA PHE A 60 10.72 17.93 18.42
C PHE A 60 10.43 19.42 18.64
N GLU A 61 10.39 20.17 17.54
CA GLU A 61 10.00 21.56 17.57
C GLU A 61 8.47 21.65 17.60
N SER A 62 7.92 22.20 18.68
CA SER A 62 6.51 22.54 18.74
C SER A 62 6.30 23.87 18.02
N GLY A 63 5.94 23.82 16.73
CA GLY A 63 5.61 25.01 15.99
C GLY A 63 4.34 25.67 16.52
N SER A 64 4.40 26.93 16.94
CA SER A 64 3.21 27.75 17.08
C SER A 64 2.70 28.12 15.69
N ALA A 65 1.40 27.94 15.41
CA ALA A 65 0.76 28.42 14.19
C ALA A 65 0.79 29.96 14.06
N SER A 66 1.33 30.67 15.04
CA SER A 66 1.45 32.12 15.11
C SER A 66 2.88 32.56 15.39
N GLY A 67 3.80 32.24 14.50
CA GLY A 67 5.11 32.89 14.34
C GLY A 67 6.07 32.84 15.55
N ASN A 68 7.31 32.44 15.29
CA ASN A 68 8.54 32.69 16.05
C ASN A 68 8.80 31.97 17.37
N ASP A 69 7.98 31.07 17.84
CA ASP A 69 8.28 30.32 19.07
C ASP A 69 8.58 28.85 18.73
N THR A 70 9.78 28.58 18.24
CA THR A 70 10.36 27.25 18.04
C THR A 70 10.97 26.76 19.36
N SER A 71 10.13 26.39 20.32
CA SER A 71 10.63 25.77 21.52
C SER A 71 10.75 24.26 21.29
N GLU A 72 11.93 23.72 21.56
CA GLU A 72 12.16 22.28 21.61
C GLU A 72 11.32 21.68 22.74
N TYR A 73 10.75 20.52 22.47
CA TYR A 73 9.89 19.81 23.40
C TYR A 73 10.25 18.33 23.52
N THR A 74 10.17 17.81 24.74
CA THR A 74 10.36 16.39 25.06
C THR A 74 9.14 15.88 25.81
N PHE A 75 8.46 14.85 25.29
CA PHE A 75 7.32 14.26 25.99
C PHE A 75 7.72 13.63 27.33
N LEU A 76 6.83 13.66 28.30
CA LEU A 76 7.06 13.04 29.62
C LEU A 76 7.35 11.54 29.51
N THR A 77 6.82 10.87 28.50
CA THR A 77 7.16 9.47 28.17
C THR A 77 8.66 9.29 27.92
N SER A 78 9.27 10.22 27.16
CA SER A 78 10.72 10.20 26.88
C SER A 78 11.55 10.46 28.13
N ILE A 79 11.13 11.43 28.94
CA ILE A 79 11.76 11.76 30.23
C ILE A 79 11.69 10.55 31.18
N SER A 80 10.54 9.91 31.26
CA SER A 80 10.36 8.70 32.09
C SER A 80 11.25 7.54 31.62
N ALA A 81 11.30 7.29 30.31
CA ALA A 81 12.17 6.28 29.72
C ALA A 81 13.66 6.55 30.00
N TYR A 82 14.10 7.81 29.86
CA TYR A 82 15.46 8.19 30.22
C TYR A 82 15.77 7.90 31.68
N ASN A 83 14.92 8.36 32.60
CA ASN A 83 15.12 8.16 34.03
C ASN A 83 15.14 6.67 34.40
N TYR A 84 14.27 5.87 33.78
CA TYR A 84 14.25 4.42 34.01
C TYR A 84 15.59 3.76 33.66
N PHE A 85 16.11 3.99 32.45
CA PHE A 85 17.38 3.40 32.01
C PHE A 85 18.60 4.01 32.72
N ALA A 86 18.62 5.31 32.97
CA ALA A 86 19.70 5.98 33.68
C ALA A 86 19.86 5.46 35.13
N ASN A 87 18.78 4.99 35.72
CA ASN A 87 18.77 4.43 37.07
C ASN A 87 18.92 2.90 37.13
N GLY A 88 19.14 2.24 36.00
CA GLY A 88 19.47 0.81 35.97
C GLY A 88 18.35 -0.10 35.51
N GLY A 89 17.25 0.43 35.01
CA GLY A 89 16.23 -0.35 34.34
C GLY A 89 16.78 -1.11 33.14
N THR A 90 16.33 -2.34 32.94
CA THR A 90 16.89 -3.25 31.92
C THR A 90 15.98 -3.47 30.73
N SER A 91 14.67 -3.40 30.93
CA SER A 91 13.66 -3.64 29.91
C SER A 91 12.42 -2.78 30.18
N LEU A 92 11.96 -2.10 29.13
CA LEU A 92 10.85 -1.16 29.18
C LEU A 92 9.90 -1.43 28.02
N LEU A 93 8.62 -1.64 28.31
CA LEU A 93 7.58 -1.75 27.31
C LEU A 93 6.98 -0.36 27.07
N VAL A 94 7.09 0.16 25.85
CA VAL A 94 6.58 1.49 25.51
C VAL A 94 5.47 1.39 24.49
N THR A 95 4.32 1.97 24.82
CA THR A 95 3.17 2.05 23.92
C THR A 95 2.88 3.50 23.59
N ARG A 96 3.09 3.86 22.32
CA ARG A 96 2.76 5.18 21.81
C ARG A 96 1.26 5.37 21.72
N VAL A 97 0.77 6.49 22.22
CA VAL A 97 -0.62 6.93 22.05
C VAL A 97 -0.65 8.21 21.20
N ALA A 98 -1.66 8.32 20.36
CA ALA A 98 -1.87 9.50 19.51
C ALA A 98 -3.36 9.75 19.29
N SER A 99 -3.72 10.97 18.91
CA SER A 99 -5.09 11.37 18.58
C SER A 99 -5.30 11.41 17.07
N GLY A 100 -6.32 10.73 16.57
CA GLY A 100 -6.63 10.66 15.14
C GLY A 100 -5.95 9.50 14.42
N SER A 101 -6.05 9.52 13.09
CA SER A 101 -5.47 8.47 12.23
C SER A 101 -4.00 8.75 11.93
N PHE A 102 -3.17 7.75 12.16
CA PHE A 102 -1.74 7.81 11.85
C PHE A 102 -1.40 6.73 10.83
N THR A 103 -0.62 7.10 9.81
CA THR A 103 -0.09 6.17 8.79
C THR A 103 1.42 6.28 8.70
N ALA A 104 2.05 5.24 8.20
CA ALA A 104 3.48 5.22 7.91
C ALA A 104 3.79 5.99 6.62
N ALA A 105 5.02 6.48 6.49
CA ALA A 105 5.50 7.09 5.26
C ALA A 105 6.03 6.01 4.31
N SER A 106 5.74 6.17 3.02
CA SER A 106 6.25 5.31 1.95
C SER A 106 7.41 5.97 1.23
N SER A 107 8.33 5.16 0.68
CA SER A 107 9.39 5.67 -0.17
C SER A 107 8.79 6.34 -1.42
N SER A 108 9.41 7.43 -1.87
CA SER A 108 9.24 7.88 -3.24
C SER A 108 9.64 6.77 -4.21
N THR A 109 9.23 6.88 -5.47
CA THR A 109 9.48 5.84 -6.46
C THR A 109 10.97 5.46 -6.53
N ILE A 110 11.27 4.19 -6.29
CA ILE A 110 12.60 3.60 -6.43
C ILE A 110 12.69 3.04 -7.85
N PHE A 111 13.16 3.88 -8.75
CA PHE A 111 13.19 3.56 -10.18
C PHE A 111 14.10 2.37 -10.48
N ASN A 112 13.68 1.57 -11.44
CA ASN A 112 14.50 0.61 -12.16
C ASN A 112 14.85 1.18 -13.56
N ASP A 113 15.47 0.38 -14.43
CA ASP A 113 15.77 0.78 -15.81
C ASP A 113 14.51 0.84 -16.70
N GLN A 114 13.37 0.41 -16.20
CA GLN A 114 12.08 0.64 -16.83
C GLN A 114 11.57 2.00 -16.35
N GLU A 115 11.40 2.93 -17.28
CA GLU A 115 10.94 4.28 -16.94
C GLU A 115 9.50 4.27 -16.42
N SER A 116 9.19 5.19 -15.49
CA SER A 116 7.84 5.42 -14.99
C SER A 116 6.86 5.71 -16.13
N GLY A 117 5.68 5.09 -16.09
CA GLY A 117 4.70 5.18 -17.17
C GLY A 117 5.02 4.30 -18.38
N ALA A 118 5.83 3.28 -18.23
CA ALA A 118 6.05 2.30 -19.27
C ALA A 118 4.87 1.34 -19.37
N VAL A 119 4.44 1.04 -20.57
CA VAL A 119 3.47 -0.03 -20.83
C VAL A 119 4.20 -1.36 -20.86
N VAL A 120 3.95 -2.21 -19.87
CA VAL A 120 4.49 -3.58 -19.83
C VAL A 120 3.55 -4.51 -20.56
N ALA A 121 4.13 -5.59 -21.15
CA ALA A 121 3.42 -6.62 -21.88
C ALA A 121 1.97 -6.78 -21.42
N PRO A 122 0.99 -6.36 -22.20
CA PRO A 122 -0.37 -6.29 -21.73
C PRO A 122 -0.90 -7.71 -21.58
N THR A 123 -1.19 -8.09 -20.38
CA THR A 123 -1.92 -9.33 -20.12
C THR A 123 -3.40 -9.18 -20.51
N ASN A 124 -3.88 -7.96 -20.76
CA ASN A 124 -5.29 -7.64 -20.97
C ASN A 124 -5.58 -6.54 -22.00
N LEU A 125 -4.66 -6.18 -22.88
CA LEU A 125 -5.00 -5.27 -23.99
C LEU A 125 -5.85 -6.02 -25.01
N PHE A 126 -7.16 -6.04 -24.77
CA PHE A 126 -8.13 -6.56 -25.73
C PHE A 126 -8.78 -5.38 -26.47
N GLY A 127 -8.56 -5.32 -27.77
CA GLY A 127 -9.26 -4.43 -28.66
C GLY A 127 -10.23 -5.23 -29.56
N SER A 128 -11.36 -4.65 -29.91
CA SER A 128 -12.19 -5.15 -31.01
C SER A 128 -11.87 -4.34 -32.27
N LEU A 129 -11.39 -5.00 -33.32
CA LEU A 129 -11.35 -4.41 -34.66
C LEU A 129 -12.75 -4.51 -35.26
N THR A 130 -13.34 -3.37 -35.57
CA THR A 130 -14.48 -3.33 -36.47
C THR A 130 -13.94 -3.45 -37.88
N SER A 131 -14.09 -4.65 -38.44
CA SER A 131 -13.89 -5.05 -39.84
C SER A 131 -12.48 -5.27 -40.39
N GLY A 132 -12.34 -6.42 -41.05
CA GLY A 132 -11.47 -6.65 -42.22
C GLY A 132 -9.99 -6.92 -42.01
N GLY A 133 -9.56 -7.37 -40.82
CA GLY A 133 -8.19 -7.89 -40.67
C GLY A 133 -8.06 -9.31 -41.24
N GLU A 134 -6.99 -9.62 -41.96
CA GLU A 134 -6.70 -10.98 -42.38
C GLU A 134 -6.47 -11.89 -41.17
N GLY A 135 -7.18 -13.00 -41.10
CA GLY A 135 -7.10 -13.93 -39.96
C GLY A 135 -5.72 -14.49 -39.75
N GLY A 136 -5.20 -14.39 -38.52
CA GLY A 136 -3.94 -15.00 -38.10
C GLY A 136 -2.69 -14.26 -38.51
N ALA A 137 -2.77 -13.06 -39.09
CA ALA A 137 -1.61 -12.26 -39.43
C ALA A 137 -1.05 -11.55 -38.18
N LEU A 138 0.26 -11.56 -38.03
CA LEU A 138 0.98 -10.77 -37.02
C LEU A 138 1.42 -9.45 -37.64
N PHE A 139 0.96 -8.34 -37.06
CA PHE A 139 1.34 -6.99 -37.49
C PHE A 139 2.18 -6.31 -36.44
N GLU A 140 3.30 -5.74 -36.80
CA GLU A 140 4.07 -4.84 -35.93
C GLU A 140 3.73 -3.39 -36.23
N ALA A 141 3.11 -2.72 -35.26
CA ALA A 141 2.79 -1.31 -35.37
C ALA A 141 3.86 -0.44 -34.73
N ASN A 142 4.71 0.17 -35.56
CA ASN A 142 5.81 1.02 -35.10
C ASN A 142 5.40 2.46 -34.76
N ALA A 143 4.16 2.86 -35.02
CA ALA A 143 3.68 4.22 -34.79
C ALA A 143 2.39 4.20 -33.96
N VAL A 144 2.56 4.03 -32.67
CA VAL A 144 1.44 4.17 -31.72
C VAL A 144 1.44 5.60 -31.19
N THR A 145 0.36 6.33 -31.44
CA THR A 145 0.24 7.72 -31.01
C THR A 145 -0.65 7.79 -29.77
N PRO A 146 -0.12 8.26 -28.61
CA PRO A 146 -0.97 8.53 -27.45
C PRO A 146 -1.82 9.78 -27.69
N THR A 147 -3.12 9.70 -27.37
CA THR A 147 -4.06 10.78 -27.68
C THR A 147 -4.46 11.64 -26.48
N THR A 148 -4.19 11.23 -25.23
CA THR A 148 -4.71 11.93 -24.05
C THR A 148 -3.66 12.69 -23.23
N SER A 149 -2.47 12.16 -22.99
CA SER A 149 -1.42 12.87 -22.22
C SER A 149 -0.35 13.52 -23.08
N GLY A 150 -0.22 13.08 -24.33
CA GLY A 150 0.76 13.63 -25.28
C GLY A 150 2.24 13.41 -24.92
N ALA A 151 2.53 12.66 -23.86
CA ALA A 151 3.87 12.47 -23.33
C ALA A 151 4.46 11.08 -23.62
N GLY A 152 3.62 10.08 -23.92
CA GLY A 152 4.07 8.71 -24.15
C GLY A 152 4.80 8.55 -25.50
N THR A 153 5.93 7.85 -25.49
CA THR A 153 6.77 7.61 -26.67
C THR A 153 7.36 6.21 -26.69
N GLY A 154 7.68 5.73 -27.87
CA GLY A 154 8.56 4.58 -28.06
C GLY A 154 7.94 3.19 -27.91
N ILE A 155 6.62 3.07 -27.74
CA ILE A 155 5.97 1.76 -27.66
C ILE A 155 5.90 1.11 -29.05
N VAL A 156 6.14 -0.20 -29.12
CA VAL A 156 5.91 -1.03 -30.31
C VAL A 156 4.99 -2.18 -29.91
N LEU A 157 3.89 -2.32 -30.60
CA LEU A 157 2.90 -3.36 -30.37
C LEU A 157 2.92 -4.39 -31.50
N ALA A 158 2.96 -5.67 -31.15
CA ALA A 158 2.63 -6.76 -32.05
C ALA A 158 1.14 -7.06 -31.92
N VAL A 159 0.40 -6.86 -32.97
CA VAL A 159 -1.05 -7.09 -33.04
C VAL A 159 -1.32 -8.36 -33.81
N THR A 160 -1.93 -9.35 -33.17
CA THR A 160 -2.41 -10.57 -33.83
C THR A 160 -3.90 -10.44 -34.03
N ALA A 161 -4.33 -10.13 -35.24
CA ALA A 161 -5.74 -10.19 -35.61
C ALA A 161 -6.11 -11.63 -35.95
N SER A 162 -7.00 -12.25 -35.21
CA SER A 162 -7.63 -13.49 -35.63
C SER A 162 -9.01 -13.13 -36.16
N SER A 163 -9.24 -13.32 -37.47
CA SER A 163 -10.60 -13.37 -37.99
C SER A 163 -11.24 -14.64 -37.48
N VAL A 164 -11.99 -14.55 -36.40
CA VAL A 164 -12.80 -15.68 -35.98
C VAL A 164 -14.00 -15.74 -36.90
N ASN A 165 -13.82 -16.46 -38.00
CA ASN A 165 -14.92 -17.04 -38.78
C ASN A 165 -15.96 -16.05 -39.31
N GLY A 166 -15.59 -14.84 -39.75
CA GLY A 166 -16.47 -13.96 -40.50
C GLY A 166 -17.87 -13.86 -39.91
N LYS A 167 -17.99 -13.42 -38.67
CA LYS A 167 -19.31 -13.12 -38.08
C LYS A 167 -19.80 -11.75 -38.55
N LEU A 168 -21.10 -11.63 -38.75
CA LEU A 168 -21.71 -10.35 -39.11
C LEU A 168 -21.77 -9.40 -37.92
N LEU A 169 -21.65 -8.10 -38.18
CA LEU A 169 -21.89 -7.07 -37.16
C LEU A 169 -23.35 -7.08 -36.72
N ALA A 170 -23.59 -7.14 -35.42
CA ALA A 170 -24.93 -7.09 -34.81
C ALA A 170 -25.43 -5.66 -34.56
N THR A 171 -24.89 -4.66 -35.25
CA THR A 171 -25.34 -3.26 -35.13
C THR A 171 -26.49 -2.98 -36.08
N ALA A 172 -27.42 -2.13 -35.64
CA ALA A 172 -28.53 -1.71 -36.46
C ALA A 172 -28.03 -1.09 -37.77
N ASP A 173 -28.62 -1.47 -38.87
CA ASP A 173 -28.36 -0.98 -40.22
C ASP A 173 -26.94 -1.18 -40.78
N ALA A 174 -26.10 -1.95 -40.11
CA ALA A 174 -24.73 -2.23 -40.59
C ALA A 174 -24.73 -2.82 -42.01
N LEU A 175 -25.62 -3.77 -42.30
CA LEU A 175 -25.76 -4.40 -43.61
C LEU A 175 -26.58 -3.58 -44.64
N LEU A 176 -27.23 -2.49 -44.23
CA LEU A 176 -28.13 -1.75 -45.13
C LEU A 176 -27.40 -1.12 -46.32
N ALA A 177 -26.17 -0.68 -46.10
CA ALA A 177 -25.32 -0.12 -47.17
C ALA A 177 -24.83 -1.19 -48.17
N SER A 178 -24.83 -2.46 -47.79
CA SER A 178 -24.33 -3.59 -48.59
C SER A 178 -25.45 -4.26 -49.43
N ILE A 179 -26.65 -3.69 -49.44
CA ILE A 179 -27.73 -4.19 -50.26
C ILE A 179 -27.45 -4.02 -51.75
N THR A 180 -27.42 -5.10 -52.50
CA THR A 180 -27.18 -5.09 -53.93
C THR A 180 -28.43 -5.40 -54.74
N THR A 181 -29.37 -6.11 -54.17
CA THR A 181 -30.69 -6.34 -54.73
C THR A 181 -31.72 -6.08 -53.66
N ASN A 182 -32.68 -5.20 -53.91
CA ASN A 182 -33.75 -4.89 -52.99
C ASN A 182 -34.91 -5.89 -53.10
N VAL A 183 -35.77 -5.93 -52.09
CA VAL A 183 -36.97 -6.78 -52.13
C VAL A 183 -37.94 -6.36 -53.23
N ALA A 184 -38.68 -7.29 -53.80
CA ALA A 184 -39.87 -6.96 -54.58
C ALA A 184 -41.04 -7.84 -54.13
N GLY A 185 -42.22 -7.22 -54.07
CA GLY A 185 -43.46 -7.88 -53.70
C GLY A 185 -43.62 -8.11 -52.19
N GLY A 186 -42.77 -7.51 -51.35
CA GLY A 186 -42.88 -7.57 -49.89
C GLY A 186 -44.12 -6.80 -49.37
N VAL A 187 -44.29 -6.80 -48.04
CA VAL A 187 -45.33 -6.01 -47.36
C VAL A 187 -44.65 -5.11 -46.34
N ALA A 188 -44.98 -3.82 -46.31
CA ALA A 188 -44.44 -2.88 -45.36
C ALA A 188 -44.71 -3.30 -43.91
N ALA A 189 -43.70 -3.79 -43.23
CA ALA A 189 -43.76 -4.26 -41.84
C ALA A 189 -42.33 -4.52 -41.32
N THR A 190 -42.22 -4.77 -40.01
CA THR A 190 -40.98 -5.28 -39.39
C THR A 190 -41.10 -6.79 -39.20
N TYR A 191 -40.15 -7.52 -39.74
CA TYR A 191 -40.04 -8.98 -39.66
C TYR A 191 -38.90 -9.36 -38.76
N THR A 192 -39.17 -10.15 -37.73
CA THR A 192 -38.19 -10.59 -36.75
C THR A 192 -37.71 -12.01 -37.09
N GLU A 193 -36.43 -12.29 -36.75
CA GLU A 193 -35.82 -13.63 -36.92
C GLU A 193 -35.92 -14.19 -38.35
N VAL A 194 -35.78 -13.34 -39.35
CA VAL A 194 -35.75 -13.77 -40.75
C VAL A 194 -34.42 -14.49 -41.01
N LEU A 195 -34.50 -15.71 -41.55
CA LEU A 195 -33.33 -16.54 -41.83
C LEU A 195 -32.67 -16.06 -43.13
N GLY A 196 -31.39 -15.64 -42.99
CA GLY A 196 -30.54 -15.32 -44.13
C GLY A 196 -29.62 -16.51 -44.48
N THR A 197 -29.53 -16.80 -45.78
CA THR A 197 -28.64 -17.85 -46.30
C THR A 197 -27.48 -17.23 -47.07
N GLY A 198 -26.25 -17.63 -46.72
CA GLY A 198 -25.01 -17.21 -47.40
C GLY A 198 -24.80 -17.98 -48.72
N SER A 199 -24.07 -17.35 -49.66
CA SER A 199 -23.72 -17.91 -50.98
C SER A 199 -22.66 -19.04 -50.93
N ILE A 200 -21.90 -19.10 -49.84
CA ILE A 200 -20.82 -20.09 -49.62
C ILE A 200 -20.97 -20.64 -48.21
N SER A 201 -20.43 -21.77 -47.90
CA SER A 201 -20.55 -22.61 -46.70
C SER A 201 -20.60 -21.93 -45.31
N GLY A 202 -20.98 -20.68 -45.22
CA GLY A 202 -21.22 -19.97 -43.94
C GLY A 202 -22.45 -20.49 -43.21
N THR A 203 -22.46 -20.38 -41.91
CA THR A 203 -23.63 -20.71 -41.09
C THR A 203 -24.72 -19.66 -41.34
N THR A 204 -25.97 -20.07 -41.23
CA THR A 204 -27.12 -19.18 -41.35
C THR A 204 -27.09 -18.04 -40.33
N CYS A 205 -27.51 -16.85 -40.71
CA CYS A 205 -27.73 -15.70 -39.82
C CYS A 205 -29.24 -15.46 -39.63
N LEU A 206 -29.59 -14.79 -38.53
CA LEU A 206 -30.95 -14.28 -38.30
C LEU A 206 -30.92 -12.77 -38.24
N ALA A 207 -31.91 -12.12 -38.83
CA ALA A 207 -32.02 -10.66 -38.79
C ALA A 207 -33.45 -10.20 -38.57
N THR A 208 -33.60 -9.04 -37.98
CA THR A 208 -34.83 -8.27 -37.99
C THR A 208 -34.76 -7.30 -39.15
N ILE A 209 -35.71 -7.38 -40.07
CA ILE A 209 -35.76 -6.60 -41.31
C ILE A 209 -37.02 -5.76 -41.31
N THR A 210 -36.91 -4.47 -41.57
CA THR A 210 -38.04 -3.55 -41.73
C THR A 210 -38.16 -3.13 -43.19
N LEU A 211 -39.34 -3.29 -43.75
CA LEU A 211 -39.68 -2.79 -45.08
C LEU A 211 -40.50 -1.50 -44.94
N SER A 212 -40.09 -0.44 -45.63
CA SER A 212 -40.86 0.82 -45.72
C SER A 212 -42.01 0.74 -46.72
N ASP A 213 -41.88 -0.10 -47.75
CA ASP A 213 -42.82 -0.34 -48.80
C ASP A 213 -42.64 -1.74 -49.42
N THR A 214 -43.31 -2.04 -50.56
CA THR A 214 -43.22 -3.34 -51.21
C THR A 214 -41.92 -3.66 -51.90
N THR A 215 -40.97 -2.71 -51.94
CA THR A 215 -39.71 -2.82 -52.71
C THR A 215 -38.47 -2.37 -51.94
N THR A 216 -38.59 -1.82 -50.74
CA THR A 216 -37.46 -1.18 -50.03
C THR A 216 -37.24 -1.74 -48.63
N VAL A 217 -36.06 -2.28 -48.40
CA VAL A 217 -35.56 -2.55 -47.06
C VAL A 217 -35.10 -1.21 -46.46
N SER A 218 -35.72 -0.78 -45.38
CA SER A 218 -35.41 0.50 -44.70
C SER A 218 -34.59 0.36 -43.45
N ALA A 219 -34.59 -0.83 -42.82
CA ALA A 219 -33.71 -1.13 -41.68
C ALA A 219 -33.41 -2.63 -41.62
N ILE A 220 -32.22 -2.99 -41.14
CA ILE A 220 -31.82 -4.37 -40.88
C ILE A 220 -30.94 -4.43 -39.63
N THR A 221 -31.29 -5.34 -38.72
CA THR A 221 -30.47 -5.61 -37.53
C THR A 221 -30.23 -7.10 -37.45
N VAL A 222 -28.96 -7.52 -37.45
CA VAL A 222 -28.57 -8.93 -37.29
C VAL A 222 -28.75 -9.32 -35.83
N THR A 223 -29.58 -10.35 -35.58
CA THR A 223 -29.87 -10.89 -34.25
C THR A 223 -29.04 -12.13 -33.94
N THR A 224 -28.70 -12.91 -34.98
CA THR A 224 -27.74 -14.04 -34.87
C THR A 224 -26.68 -13.88 -35.95
N THR A 225 -25.44 -13.71 -35.55
CA THR A 225 -24.34 -13.24 -36.40
C THR A 225 -23.81 -14.25 -37.41
N GLY A 226 -24.20 -15.53 -37.30
CA GLY A 226 -23.60 -16.58 -38.13
C GLY A 226 -22.08 -16.68 -37.98
N SER A 227 -21.42 -17.43 -38.86
CA SER A 227 -19.96 -17.55 -38.92
C SER A 227 -19.52 -18.04 -40.31
N GLY A 228 -18.24 -17.82 -40.66
CA GLY A 228 -17.67 -18.30 -41.91
C GLY A 228 -17.91 -17.41 -43.14
N PHE A 229 -18.36 -16.18 -42.92
CA PHE A 229 -18.53 -15.20 -44.01
C PHE A 229 -17.22 -14.51 -44.36
N SER A 230 -17.05 -14.19 -45.64
CA SER A 230 -15.92 -13.44 -46.16
C SER A 230 -16.41 -12.18 -46.94
N PRO A 231 -15.58 -11.15 -47.08
CA PRO A 231 -15.91 -10.07 -48.02
C PRO A 231 -16.22 -10.63 -49.41
N THR A 232 -17.20 -10.07 -50.08
CA THR A 232 -17.78 -10.51 -51.36
C THR A 232 -18.77 -11.67 -51.28
N ASP A 233 -18.96 -12.31 -50.13
CA ASP A 233 -20.07 -13.27 -49.95
C ASP A 233 -21.41 -12.53 -50.03
N THR A 234 -22.42 -13.23 -50.46
CA THR A 234 -23.76 -12.68 -50.49
C THR A 234 -24.68 -13.35 -49.47
N ILE A 235 -25.52 -12.57 -48.82
CA ILE A 235 -26.58 -13.06 -47.95
C ILE A 235 -27.90 -12.74 -48.58
N THR A 236 -28.76 -13.75 -48.68
CA THR A 236 -30.10 -13.63 -49.26
C THR A 236 -31.13 -13.92 -48.19
N PHE A 237 -32.11 -13.06 -48.06
CA PHE A 237 -33.27 -13.27 -47.18
C PHE A 237 -34.48 -13.57 -48.05
N PRO A 238 -35.21 -14.69 -47.79
CA PRO A 238 -36.33 -15.06 -48.64
C PRO A 238 -37.46 -14.01 -48.61
N SER A 239 -37.88 -13.53 -49.76
CA SER A 239 -38.98 -12.57 -49.89
C SER A 239 -40.32 -13.13 -49.38
N SER A 240 -40.47 -14.45 -49.40
CA SER A 240 -41.60 -15.15 -48.80
C SER A 240 -41.67 -14.95 -47.27
N SER A 241 -40.56 -14.76 -46.60
CA SER A 241 -40.49 -14.43 -45.16
C SER A 241 -40.73 -12.94 -44.90
N LEU A 242 -40.79 -12.11 -45.93
CA LEU A 242 -41.02 -10.67 -45.92
C LEU A 242 -42.39 -10.29 -46.47
N GLY A 243 -43.33 -11.23 -46.44
CA GLY A 243 -44.70 -11.01 -46.83
C GLY A 243 -44.99 -11.07 -48.37
N ALA A 244 -43.99 -11.42 -49.17
CA ALA A 244 -44.15 -11.57 -50.59
C ALA A 244 -44.99 -12.82 -50.92
N SER A 245 -45.88 -12.71 -51.95
CA SER A 245 -46.59 -13.85 -52.48
C SER A 245 -45.67 -14.77 -53.23
N ALA A 246 -45.84 -16.08 -53.12
CA ALA A 246 -44.92 -17.12 -53.63
C ALA A 246 -44.70 -17.11 -55.16
N ALA A 247 -45.42 -16.29 -55.90
CA ALA A 247 -45.31 -16.13 -57.37
C ALA A 247 -44.85 -14.68 -57.68
N GLY A 248 -43.57 -14.43 -57.80
CA GLY A 248 -43.02 -13.18 -58.29
C GLY A 248 -42.25 -12.28 -57.28
N GLY A 249 -42.01 -12.75 -56.09
CA GLY A 249 -41.16 -12.02 -55.13
C GLY A 249 -39.68 -12.06 -55.54
N VAL A 250 -38.97 -10.97 -55.30
CA VAL A 250 -37.49 -10.91 -55.42
C VAL A 250 -36.87 -10.85 -54.02
N ASP A 251 -35.96 -11.75 -53.78
CA ASP A 251 -35.25 -11.83 -52.50
C ASP A 251 -34.24 -10.69 -52.38
N PRO A 252 -34.19 -9.96 -51.26
CA PRO A 252 -33.15 -8.98 -51.03
C PRO A 252 -31.81 -9.68 -50.84
N VAL A 253 -30.78 -9.18 -51.53
CA VAL A 253 -29.42 -9.71 -51.50
C VAL A 253 -28.48 -8.62 -50.99
N PHE A 254 -27.66 -8.98 -50.04
CA PHE A 254 -26.61 -8.15 -49.44
C PHE A 254 -25.26 -8.73 -49.84
N THR A 255 -24.44 -7.96 -50.52
CA THR A 255 -23.05 -8.35 -50.83
C THR A 255 -22.14 -7.80 -49.73
N LEU A 256 -21.55 -8.68 -48.95
CA LEU A 256 -20.74 -8.32 -47.79
C LEU A 256 -19.49 -7.56 -48.20
N VAL A 257 -19.23 -6.48 -47.50
CA VAL A 257 -17.97 -5.76 -47.53
C VAL A 257 -17.24 -6.00 -46.20
N ALA A 258 -15.95 -5.68 -46.15
CA ALA A 258 -15.17 -5.87 -44.95
C ALA A 258 -15.76 -5.19 -43.70
N GLY A 259 -16.51 -4.05 -43.91
CA GLY A 259 -17.23 -3.32 -42.86
C GLY A 259 -18.40 -4.04 -42.22
N ASP A 260 -18.93 -5.07 -42.85
CA ASP A 260 -20.07 -5.85 -42.35
C ASP A 260 -19.66 -7.00 -41.43
N LEU A 261 -18.36 -7.31 -41.37
CA LEU A 261 -17.79 -8.44 -40.64
C LEU A 261 -17.14 -8.00 -39.33
N PHE A 262 -17.38 -8.80 -38.29
CA PHE A 262 -16.83 -8.58 -36.96
C PHE A 262 -15.60 -9.45 -36.72
N VAL A 263 -14.53 -8.86 -36.24
CA VAL A 263 -13.32 -9.55 -35.74
C VAL A 263 -13.41 -9.64 -34.21
N GLU A 264 -13.54 -10.84 -33.69
CA GLU A 264 -13.92 -11.05 -32.30
C GLU A 264 -12.74 -10.97 -31.32
N THR A 265 -11.50 -11.13 -31.76
CA THR A 265 -10.34 -11.10 -30.88
C THR A 265 -9.10 -10.53 -31.56
N VAL A 266 -8.54 -9.55 -30.91
CA VAL A 266 -7.21 -9.03 -31.23
C VAL A 266 -6.32 -9.32 -30.03
N GLY A 267 -5.30 -10.15 -30.22
CA GLY A 267 -4.22 -10.30 -29.25
C GLY A 267 -3.20 -9.17 -29.48
N VAL A 268 -2.90 -8.41 -28.47
CA VAL A 268 -1.88 -7.37 -28.53
C VAL A 268 -0.76 -7.71 -27.55
N GLN A 269 0.47 -7.70 -28.03
CA GLN A 269 1.67 -7.85 -27.21
C GLN A 269 2.57 -6.65 -27.37
N THR A 270 3.14 -6.18 -26.28
CA THR A 270 4.15 -5.15 -26.32
C THR A 270 5.50 -5.78 -26.66
N THR A 271 6.11 -5.42 -27.77
CA THR A 271 7.46 -5.89 -28.19
C THR A 271 8.54 -4.93 -27.74
N VAL A 272 8.23 -3.64 -27.69
CA VAL A 272 9.09 -2.61 -27.10
C VAL A 272 8.24 -1.80 -26.13
N VAL A 273 8.70 -1.70 -24.91
CA VAL A 273 8.04 -0.94 -23.84
C VAL A 273 8.26 0.55 -24.09
N GLY A 274 7.18 1.32 -24.12
CA GLY A 274 7.28 2.77 -24.22
C GLY A 274 7.43 3.44 -22.86
N ALA A 275 7.54 4.75 -22.84
CA ALA A 275 7.66 5.55 -21.62
C ALA A 275 6.68 6.73 -21.61
N GLY A 276 6.31 7.19 -20.43
CA GLY A 276 5.51 8.39 -20.23
C GLY A 276 4.00 8.23 -20.44
N TYR A 277 3.48 7.00 -20.42
CA TYR A 277 2.04 6.72 -20.50
C TYR A 277 1.35 6.82 -19.14
N ALA A 278 0.08 7.21 -19.16
CA ALA A 278 -0.77 7.30 -17.97
C ALA A 278 -2.07 6.49 -18.13
N VAL A 279 -2.69 6.13 -17.02
CA VAL A 279 -4.03 5.50 -17.02
C VAL A 279 -5.03 6.40 -17.74
N GLY A 280 -5.80 5.82 -18.66
CA GLY A 280 -6.73 6.55 -19.51
C GLY A 280 -6.16 7.04 -20.83
N ASP A 281 -4.84 6.93 -21.04
CA ASP A 281 -4.25 7.19 -22.36
C ASP A 281 -4.75 6.17 -23.37
N THR A 282 -4.89 6.60 -24.60
CA THR A 282 -5.28 5.72 -25.70
C THR A 282 -4.11 5.48 -26.64
N LEU A 283 -3.90 4.21 -26.96
CA LEU A 283 -2.94 3.77 -27.96
C LEU A 283 -3.70 3.51 -29.24
N THR A 284 -3.37 4.22 -30.31
CA THR A 284 -4.00 4.03 -31.62
C THR A 284 -3.04 3.34 -32.57
N VAL A 285 -3.43 2.17 -33.05
CA VAL A 285 -2.74 1.46 -34.13
C VAL A 285 -3.51 1.74 -35.41
N ALA A 286 -2.82 2.35 -36.39
CA ALA A 286 -3.47 2.75 -37.64
C ALA A 286 -3.95 1.54 -38.44
N ALA A 287 -5.10 1.65 -39.05
CA ALA A 287 -5.66 0.63 -39.92
C ALA A 287 -4.71 0.19 -41.04
N ALA A 288 -3.94 1.14 -41.57
CA ALA A 288 -2.94 0.87 -42.62
C ALA A 288 -1.83 -0.08 -42.17
N ASP A 289 -1.52 -0.11 -40.87
CA ASP A 289 -0.46 -0.95 -40.30
C ASP A 289 -0.96 -2.37 -39.94
N MET A 290 -2.27 -2.62 -40.10
CA MET A 290 -2.93 -3.88 -39.75
C MET A 290 -3.57 -4.60 -40.95
N GLY A 291 -3.11 -4.31 -42.18
CA GLY A 291 -3.58 -5.03 -43.37
C GLY A 291 -5.01 -4.71 -43.84
N THR A 292 -5.37 -3.43 -43.87
CA THR A 292 -6.65 -2.90 -44.39
C THR A 292 -7.94 -3.14 -43.58
N PRO A 293 -7.97 -3.01 -42.25
CA PRO A 293 -9.24 -2.76 -41.57
C PRO A 293 -9.80 -1.38 -41.93
N THR A 294 -11.11 -1.19 -41.80
CA THR A 294 -11.75 0.09 -42.10
C THR A 294 -11.64 1.12 -40.98
N ALA A 295 -11.11 0.74 -39.82
CA ALA A 295 -10.94 1.62 -38.67
C ALA A 295 -9.64 1.30 -37.91
N ASP A 296 -9.09 2.32 -37.27
CA ASP A 296 -7.95 2.17 -36.37
C ASP A 296 -8.31 1.35 -35.12
N LEU A 297 -7.36 0.59 -34.61
CA LEU A 297 -7.48 -0.07 -33.32
C LEU A 297 -7.12 0.93 -32.21
N VAL A 298 -8.08 1.22 -31.34
CA VAL A 298 -7.87 2.12 -30.20
C VAL A 298 -7.93 1.30 -28.90
N LEU A 299 -6.85 1.33 -28.15
CA LEU A 299 -6.72 0.67 -26.86
C LEU A 299 -6.65 1.73 -25.77
N THR A 300 -7.47 1.63 -24.75
CA THR A 300 -7.43 2.51 -23.59
C THR A 300 -6.66 1.82 -22.48
N LEU A 301 -5.59 2.46 -21.99
CA LEU A 301 -4.75 1.92 -20.92
C LEU A 301 -5.48 1.98 -19.58
N VAL A 302 -5.45 0.86 -18.87
CA VAL A 302 -5.94 0.74 -17.48
C VAL A 302 -4.74 0.59 -16.54
N ASP A 303 -4.97 0.70 -15.25
CA ASP A 303 -3.93 0.62 -14.20
C ASP A 303 -3.07 -0.65 -14.30
N ALA A 304 -3.66 -1.77 -14.71
CA ALA A 304 -2.96 -3.05 -14.90
C ALA A 304 -2.01 -3.08 -16.12
N ASP A 305 -2.16 -2.13 -17.06
CA ASP A 305 -1.34 -2.05 -18.27
C ASP A 305 -0.11 -1.17 -18.07
N ILE A 306 -0.11 -0.36 -17.01
CA ILE A 306 0.97 0.58 -16.72
C ILE A 306 1.81 0.05 -15.58
N VAL A 307 3.09 -0.06 -15.82
CA VAL A 307 4.07 -0.37 -14.80
C VAL A 307 4.75 0.93 -14.39
N ASP A 308 4.52 1.33 -13.15
CA ASP A 308 5.39 2.29 -12.51
C ASP A 308 6.80 1.71 -12.48
N GLY A 309 7.80 2.46 -12.91
CA GLY A 309 9.21 2.05 -12.80
C GLY A 309 9.70 1.83 -11.37
N ASN A 310 8.78 1.70 -10.42
CA ASN A 310 9.04 1.43 -9.01
C ASN A 310 9.35 -0.04 -8.78
N ALA A 311 10.63 -0.35 -8.59
CA ALA A 311 11.11 -1.72 -8.38
C ALA A 311 10.52 -2.35 -7.10
N PHE A 312 10.48 -1.59 -6.02
CA PHE A 312 9.90 -1.98 -4.73
C PHE A 312 9.58 -0.73 -3.90
N THR A 313 8.75 -0.89 -2.90
CA THR A 313 8.36 0.17 -1.97
C THR A 313 8.81 -0.16 -0.57
N LEU A 314 9.51 0.78 0.07
CA LEU A 314 9.79 0.76 1.50
C LEU A 314 8.73 1.58 2.24
N GLU A 315 8.44 1.18 3.46
CA GLU A 315 7.54 1.89 4.36
C GLU A 315 8.20 2.05 5.73
N THR A 316 8.06 3.22 6.35
CA THR A 316 8.61 3.46 7.68
C THR A 316 7.83 2.69 8.74
N LEU A 317 8.50 2.19 9.78
CA LEU A 317 7.82 1.61 10.94
C LEU A 317 7.22 2.69 11.84
N GLY A 318 7.81 3.89 11.85
CA GLY A 318 7.22 5.04 12.53
C GLY A 318 6.06 5.62 11.72
N GLN A 319 5.05 6.17 12.39
CA GLN A 319 3.84 6.73 11.81
C GLN A 319 3.70 8.21 12.11
N GLY A 320 2.99 8.92 11.24
CA GLY A 320 2.67 10.34 11.38
C GLY A 320 3.47 11.23 10.44
N LEU A 321 2.99 12.46 10.27
CA LEU A 321 3.60 13.48 9.39
C LEU A 321 5.08 13.74 9.68
N VAL A 322 5.53 13.52 10.92
CA VAL A 322 6.93 13.66 11.30
C VAL A 322 7.86 12.73 10.52
N MET A 323 7.33 11.63 9.97
CA MET A 323 8.11 10.69 9.15
C MET A 323 8.30 11.16 7.70
N ASN A 324 7.56 12.16 7.25
CA ASN A 324 7.72 12.72 5.91
C ASN A 324 9.04 13.51 5.82
N SER A 325 9.84 13.12 4.86
CA SER A 325 11.11 13.78 4.52
C SER A 325 11.12 14.32 3.09
N ASP A 326 9.92 14.43 2.50
CA ASP A 326 9.71 14.94 1.15
C ASP A 326 10.15 16.40 1.02
N GLY A 327 10.28 16.84 -0.21
CA GLY A 327 10.66 18.19 -0.55
C GLY A 327 11.84 18.24 -1.52
N ALA A 328 12.10 19.44 -2.03
CA ALA A 328 13.21 19.67 -2.94
C ALA A 328 14.57 19.55 -2.22
N LEU A 329 15.56 19.02 -2.91
CA LEU A 329 16.94 19.03 -2.42
C LEU A 329 17.51 20.46 -2.50
N ASN A 330 18.13 20.90 -1.42
CA ASN A 330 18.89 22.14 -1.41
C ASN A 330 20.27 21.95 -2.06
N SER A 331 21.05 23.02 -2.18
CA SER A 331 22.40 23.01 -2.78
C SER A 331 23.41 22.07 -2.06
N LEU A 332 23.14 21.67 -0.84
CA LEU A 332 23.96 20.74 -0.07
C LEU A 332 23.46 19.28 -0.20
N GLY A 333 22.38 19.06 -0.95
CA GLY A 333 21.76 17.74 -1.10
C GLY A 333 20.97 17.27 0.13
N ALA A 334 20.56 18.18 1.00
CA ALA A 334 19.61 17.89 2.08
C ALA A 334 18.17 18.08 1.58
N LEU A 335 17.24 17.28 2.11
CA LEU A 335 15.83 17.44 1.84
C LEU A 335 15.26 18.67 2.56
N ALA A 336 14.32 19.38 1.93
CA ALA A 336 13.75 20.61 2.49
C ALA A 336 13.03 20.34 3.82
N ASN A 337 12.32 19.22 3.92
CA ASN A 337 11.60 18.78 5.11
C ASN A 337 12.37 17.72 5.91
N GLY A 338 13.69 17.62 5.69
CA GLY A 338 14.54 16.68 6.41
C GLY A 338 14.80 17.11 7.84
N THR A 339 14.56 16.23 8.81
CA THR A 339 14.79 16.43 10.25
C THR A 339 15.59 15.27 10.85
N VAL A 340 15.97 15.40 12.11
CA VAL A 340 16.59 14.30 12.89
C VAL A 340 15.60 13.16 13.17
N ASN A 341 14.31 13.41 13.05
CA ASN A 341 13.24 12.46 13.39
C ASN A 341 12.74 11.66 12.20
N ASN A 342 13.00 12.06 10.96
CA ASN A 342 12.60 11.34 9.77
C ASN A 342 13.79 10.69 9.04
N LEU A 343 13.48 9.99 7.97
CA LEU A 343 14.43 9.14 7.25
C LEU A 343 14.44 9.49 5.76
N ARG A 344 15.51 9.05 5.08
CA ARG A 344 15.58 8.98 3.62
C ARG A 344 16.22 7.66 3.21
N TRP A 345 15.93 7.23 1.97
CA TRP A 345 16.50 6.02 1.41
C TRP A 345 17.58 6.32 0.37
N GLN A 346 18.47 5.37 0.16
CA GLN A 346 19.46 5.41 -0.90
C GLN A 346 19.70 4.00 -1.45
N ILE A 347 19.73 3.88 -2.79
CA ILE A 347 20.14 2.67 -3.49
C ILE A 347 21.56 2.86 -4.00
N THR A 348 22.41 1.88 -3.76
CA THR A 348 23.79 1.90 -4.20
C THR A 348 24.21 0.55 -4.77
N SER A 349 25.29 0.55 -5.55
CA SER A 349 25.93 -0.64 -6.11
C SER A 349 24.97 -1.60 -6.85
N PRO A 350 24.07 -1.09 -7.73
CA PRO A 350 23.27 -1.98 -8.56
C PRO A 350 24.18 -2.81 -9.46
N ASN A 351 23.88 -4.10 -9.53
CA ASN A 351 24.64 -5.06 -10.33
C ASN A 351 23.69 -5.96 -11.12
N THR A 352 23.47 -5.64 -12.36
CA THR A 352 22.59 -6.40 -13.26
C THR A 352 23.17 -7.79 -13.61
N GLY A 353 24.49 -7.97 -13.48
CA GLY A 353 25.11 -9.27 -13.68
C GLY A 353 24.81 -10.27 -12.57
N SER A 354 24.64 -9.81 -11.34
CA SER A 354 24.31 -10.65 -10.17
C SER A 354 22.87 -10.50 -9.68
N GLY A 355 22.10 -9.56 -10.19
CA GLY A 355 20.74 -9.28 -9.73
C GLY A 355 20.68 -8.69 -8.31
N THR A 356 21.75 -8.01 -7.88
CA THR A 356 21.87 -7.50 -6.50
C THR A 356 22.12 -6.00 -6.45
N PHE A 357 21.76 -5.39 -5.31
CA PHE A 357 21.98 -3.97 -5.00
C PHE A 357 22.07 -3.78 -3.49
N SER A 358 22.35 -2.56 -3.04
CA SER A 358 22.38 -2.23 -1.62
C SER A 358 21.35 -1.16 -1.29
N VAL A 359 20.64 -1.33 -0.17
CA VAL A 359 19.69 -0.38 0.39
C VAL A 359 20.30 0.24 1.64
N ILE A 360 20.35 1.55 1.67
CA ILE A 360 20.88 2.32 2.80
C ILE A 360 19.77 3.22 3.32
N ILE A 361 19.52 3.17 4.61
CA ILE A 361 18.61 4.08 5.31
C ILE A 361 19.45 5.15 5.99
N ARG A 362 19.12 6.40 5.71
CA ARG A 362 19.83 7.59 6.15
C ARG A 362 18.92 8.48 7.00
N GLN A 363 19.51 9.32 7.83
CA GLN A 363 18.77 10.34 8.56
C GLN A 363 18.25 11.41 7.59
N GLY A 364 17.02 11.90 7.81
CA GLY A 364 16.34 12.79 6.86
C GLY A 364 17.04 14.11 6.60
N ASN A 365 17.66 14.70 7.63
CA ASN A 365 18.35 16.00 7.54
C ASN A 365 19.83 15.90 7.12
N ASP A 366 20.32 14.72 6.77
CA ASP A 366 21.70 14.56 6.33
C ASP A 366 21.93 15.24 4.97
N THR A 367 23.20 15.38 4.59
CA THR A 367 23.61 15.96 3.32
C THR A 367 24.37 14.93 2.48
N SER A 368 24.48 15.21 1.18
CA SER A 368 25.26 14.35 0.28
C SER A 368 26.78 14.36 0.62
N ARG A 369 27.27 15.41 1.31
CA ARG A 369 28.68 15.52 1.73
C ARG A 369 28.95 14.85 3.07
N ALA A 370 27.95 14.77 3.93
CA ALA A 370 28.03 14.18 5.26
C ALA A 370 26.82 13.25 5.49
N PRO A 371 26.80 12.06 4.85
CA PRO A 371 25.70 11.11 4.99
C PRO A 371 25.68 10.53 6.41
N SER A 372 24.52 10.56 7.03
CA SER A 372 24.26 9.91 8.33
C SER A 372 23.52 8.60 8.09
N VAL A 373 24.26 7.50 7.99
CA VAL A 373 23.72 6.16 7.78
C VAL A 373 23.20 5.59 9.08
N VAL A 374 21.93 5.20 9.11
CA VAL A 374 21.31 4.53 10.27
C VAL A 374 21.24 3.02 10.10
N GLU A 375 21.02 2.53 8.88
CA GLU A 375 21.06 1.10 8.53
C GLU A 375 21.57 0.89 7.11
N SER A 376 22.19 -0.27 6.86
CA SER A 376 22.67 -0.66 5.53
C SER A 376 22.44 -2.14 5.30
N PHE A 377 21.80 -2.46 4.15
CA PHE A 377 21.50 -3.80 3.70
C PHE A 377 22.20 -4.03 2.35
N ASN A 378 23.29 -4.80 2.38
CA ASN A 378 24.16 -4.97 1.22
C ASN A 378 23.85 -6.26 0.48
N GLY A 379 23.90 -6.21 -0.86
CA GLY A 379 23.76 -7.39 -1.71
C GLY A 379 22.36 -8.01 -1.68
N VAL A 380 21.31 -7.20 -1.45
CA VAL A 380 19.92 -7.67 -1.50
C VAL A 380 19.47 -7.91 -2.94
N SER A 381 18.47 -8.77 -3.13
CA SER A 381 17.95 -9.21 -4.43
C SER A 381 16.43 -9.09 -4.46
N LEU A 382 15.86 -8.93 -5.67
CA LEU A 382 14.42 -9.03 -5.90
C LEU A 382 13.95 -10.47 -6.20
N ASP A 383 14.85 -11.46 -6.15
CA ASP A 383 14.55 -12.87 -6.36
C ASP A 383 13.98 -13.52 -5.08
N PRO A 384 12.69 -13.90 -5.05
CA PRO A 384 12.07 -14.54 -3.89
C PRO A 384 12.69 -15.87 -3.49
N THR A 385 13.39 -16.54 -4.43
CA THR A 385 14.06 -17.82 -4.20
C THR A 385 15.45 -17.65 -3.59
N SER A 386 16.01 -16.43 -3.66
CA SER A 386 17.33 -16.12 -3.11
C SER A 386 17.31 -16.01 -1.58
N PRO A 387 18.34 -16.46 -0.87
CA PRO A 387 18.52 -16.19 0.56
C PRO A 387 18.62 -14.69 0.85
N ASN A 388 19.08 -13.88 -0.12
CA ASN A 388 19.24 -12.44 -0.02
C ASN A 388 18.01 -11.66 -0.51
N TYR A 389 16.84 -12.31 -0.59
CA TYR A 389 15.61 -11.63 -0.97
C TYR A 389 15.32 -10.44 -0.05
N ILE A 390 15.07 -9.26 -0.64
CA ILE A 390 14.94 -7.99 0.08
C ILE A 390 13.94 -8.04 1.23
N ALA A 391 12.76 -8.66 1.03
CA ALA A 391 11.76 -8.79 2.07
C ALA A 391 12.20 -9.71 3.21
N ARG A 392 13.07 -10.70 2.94
CA ARG A 392 13.65 -11.56 3.97
C ARG A 392 14.74 -10.86 4.77
N ILE A 393 15.53 -10.01 4.12
CA ILE A 393 16.67 -9.33 4.76
C ILE A 393 16.24 -8.10 5.57
N ILE A 394 15.28 -7.33 5.06
CA ILE A 394 14.78 -6.10 5.72
C ILE A 394 13.60 -6.44 6.65
N GLY A 395 12.69 -7.29 6.17
CA GLY A 395 11.41 -7.62 6.77
C GLY A 395 10.25 -7.01 6.00
N ASP A 396 9.08 -7.64 6.07
CA ASP A 396 7.84 -7.18 5.44
C ASP A 396 6.64 -7.17 6.40
N GLN A 397 6.87 -7.57 7.67
CA GLN A 397 5.78 -7.67 8.64
C GLN A 397 5.26 -6.30 9.08
N THR A 398 3.97 -6.23 9.29
CA THR A 398 3.28 -5.11 9.92
C THR A 398 2.30 -5.62 10.96
N GLU A 399 2.18 -4.89 12.05
CA GLU A 399 1.23 -5.15 13.12
C GLU A 399 0.12 -4.12 13.07
N VAL A 400 -1.11 -4.57 13.22
CA VAL A 400 -2.30 -3.72 13.19
C VAL A 400 -3.16 -4.05 14.39
N LEU A 401 -3.55 -3.02 15.14
CA LEU A 401 -4.51 -3.17 16.23
C LEU A 401 -5.88 -3.52 15.66
N LYS A 402 -6.44 -4.61 16.14
CA LYS A 402 -7.82 -5.05 15.88
C LYS A 402 -8.66 -4.93 17.13
N GLY A 403 -9.96 -4.76 16.96
CA GLY A 403 -10.87 -4.58 18.09
C GLY A 403 -10.68 -3.24 18.82
N ALA A 404 -10.17 -2.19 18.17
CA ALA A 404 -10.08 -0.86 18.74
C ALA A 404 -11.45 -0.40 19.28
N GLY A 405 -11.46 0.22 20.47
CA GLY A 405 -12.68 0.64 21.17
C GLY A 405 -13.41 -0.48 21.92
N THR A 406 -12.91 -1.70 21.90
CA THR A 406 -13.46 -2.82 22.70
C THR A 406 -12.67 -3.03 24.00
N SER A 407 -13.17 -3.92 24.87
CA SER A 407 -12.45 -4.32 26.09
C SER A 407 -11.29 -5.29 25.83
N ASP A 408 -11.23 -5.88 24.64
CA ASP A 408 -10.26 -6.94 24.30
C ASP A 408 -9.65 -6.69 22.90
N PRO A 409 -8.87 -5.63 22.72
CA PRO A 409 -8.13 -5.39 21.50
C PRO A 409 -6.93 -6.35 21.41
N TYR A 410 -6.53 -6.70 20.17
CA TYR A 410 -5.39 -7.56 19.93
C TYR A 410 -4.57 -7.09 18.72
N LEU A 411 -3.33 -7.53 18.61
CA LEU A 411 -2.46 -7.24 17.47
C LEU A 411 -2.57 -8.35 16.43
N GLN A 412 -2.81 -7.96 15.19
CA GLN A 412 -2.73 -8.85 14.04
C GLN A 412 -1.45 -8.57 13.26
N THR A 413 -0.57 -9.54 13.21
CA THR A 413 0.65 -9.48 12.38
C THR A 413 0.35 -10.00 10.98
N THR A 414 0.78 -9.27 9.96
CA THR A 414 0.71 -9.66 8.55
C THR A 414 2.08 -9.50 7.92
N GLY A 415 2.39 -10.29 6.89
CA GLY A 415 3.71 -10.37 6.25
C GLY A 415 4.35 -11.73 6.47
N SER A 416 5.37 -12.04 5.66
CA SER A 416 6.01 -13.37 5.65
C SER A 416 7.32 -13.40 6.42
N TYR A 417 8.00 -12.27 6.53
CA TYR A 417 9.35 -12.18 7.09
C TYR A 417 9.41 -11.18 8.25
N PRO A 418 9.91 -11.59 9.43
CA PRO A 418 10.11 -10.69 10.55
C PRO A 418 10.98 -9.48 10.19
N ASN A 419 10.64 -8.32 10.75
CA ASN A 419 11.41 -7.10 10.51
C ASN A 419 12.77 -7.17 11.20
N ALA A 420 13.83 -7.26 10.41
CA ALA A 420 15.20 -7.10 10.86
C ALA A 420 15.58 -5.61 10.98
N SER A 421 15.03 -4.76 10.12
CA SER A 421 15.15 -3.31 10.24
C SER A 421 14.36 -2.78 11.44
N ARG A 422 14.93 -1.76 12.09
CA ARG A 422 14.26 -1.02 13.17
C ARG A 422 13.45 0.18 12.66
N PHE A 423 13.66 0.56 11.41
CA PHE A 423 13.16 1.82 10.85
C PHE A 423 12.19 1.64 9.70
N VAL A 424 12.38 0.62 8.88
CA VAL A 424 11.61 0.41 7.66
C VAL A 424 11.21 -1.05 7.48
N ARG A 425 10.21 -1.28 6.63
CA ARG A 425 9.86 -2.60 6.11
C ARG A 425 9.69 -2.54 4.59
N VAL A 426 9.73 -3.67 3.93
CA VAL A 426 9.37 -3.79 2.53
C VAL A 426 7.86 -3.89 2.42
N LYS A 427 7.20 -2.85 1.90
CA LYS A 427 5.74 -2.82 1.71
C LYS A 427 5.30 -3.68 0.53
N ALA A 428 6.02 -3.56 -0.58
CA ALA A 428 5.75 -4.29 -1.82
C ALA A 428 7.04 -4.48 -2.63
N VAL A 429 7.11 -5.58 -3.35
CA VAL A 429 8.11 -5.81 -4.41
C VAL A 429 7.35 -5.93 -5.71
N ASN A 430 7.42 -4.90 -6.55
CA ASN A 430 6.63 -4.80 -7.77
C ASN A 430 7.23 -5.65 -8.90
N PHE A 431 8.57 -5.71 -8.98
CA PHE A 431 9.29 -6.50 -9.97
C PHE A 431 10.07 -7.63 -9.31
N LYS A 432 9.43 -8.80 -9.19
CA LYS A 432 10.11 -10.01 -8.72
C LYS A 432 10.92 -10.64 -9.84
N THR A 433 12.11 -11.11 -9.52
CA THR A 433 13.05 -11.72 -10.49
C THR A 433 13.33 -13.19 -10.16
N PRO A 434 12.31 -14.09 -10.19
CA PRO A 434 12.44 -15.45 -9.74
C PRO A 434 13.46 -16.23 -10.59
N ASN A 435 14.41 -16.91 -9.92
CA ASN A 435 15.51 -17.61 -10.58
C ASN A 435 16.23 -16.68 -11.58
N TYR A 436 16.89 -15.65 -11.05
CA TYR A 436 17.54 -14.59 -11.82
C TYR A 436 18.44 -15.09 -12.94
N PHE A 437 19.09 -16.22 -12.75
CA PHE A 437 20.00 -16.82 -13.71
C PHE A 437 19.32 -17.89 -14.56
N ASP A 438 19.80 -18.06 -15.78
CA ASP A 438 19.46 -19.19 -16.64
C ASP A 438 20.29 -20.44 -16.28
N ASN A 439 20.06 -21.54 -17.00
CA ASN A 439 20.78 -22.81 -16.78
C ASN A 439 22.28 -22.74 -17.10
N SER A 440 22.74 -21.70 -17.80
CA SER A 440 24.16 -21.47 -18.11
C SER A 440 24.84 -20.58 -17.06
N GLY A 441 24.07 -20.05 -16.10
CA GLY A 441 24.56 -19.11 -15.09
C GLY A 441 24.59 -17.66 -15.56
N ALA A 442 24.02 -17.34 -16.71
CA ALA A 442 23.89 -15.97 -17.20
C ALA A 442 22.63 -15.31 -16.64
N ALA A 443 22.68 -14.00 -16.39
CA ALA A 443 21.51 -13.23 -15.99
C ALA A 443 20.46 -13.26 -17.12
N LYS A 444 19.20 -13.55 -16.76
CA LYS A 444 18.10 -13.55 -17.72
C LYS A 444 17.80 -12.13 -18.18
N PRO A 445 17.85 -11.81 -19.50
CA PRO A 445 17.67 -10.45 -20.01
C PRO A 445 16.36 -9.79 -19.53
N GLN A 446 15.29 -10.55 -19.39
CA GLN A 446 13.99 -10.08 -18.92
C GLN A 446 13.98 -9.52 -17.50
N PHE A 447 14.99 -9.82 -16.68
CA PHE A 447 15.07 -9.38 -15.29
C PHE A 447 16.11 -8.28 -15.06
N THR A 448 17.03 -8.07 -16.00
CA THR A 448 18.12 -7.10 -15.83
C THR A 448 17.60 -5.67 -15.67
N ALA A 449 16.59 -5.29 -16.44
CA ALA A 449 15.94 -3.99 -16.36
C ALA A 449 15.08 -3.79 -15.09
N SER A 450 14.79 -4.85 -14.35
CA SER A 450 14.03 -4.78 -13.08
C SER A 450 14.89 -4.36 -11.88
N ILE A 451 16.22 -4.40 -12.02
CA ILE A 451 17.14 -4.03 -10.94
C ILE A 451 17.08 -2.50 -10.73
N PRO A 452 16.91 -2.03 -9.47
CA PRO A 452 16.82 -0.60 -9.23
C PRO A 452 18.10 0.14 -9.56
N VAL A 453 17.98 1.35 -10.08
CA VAL A 453 19.10 2.23 -10.38
C VAL A 453 19.65 2.89 -9.12
N ALA A 454 20.92 3.32 -9.14
CA ALA A 454 21.51 4.07 -8.05
C ALA A 454 20.83 5.43 -7.90
N ALA A 455 20.18 5.65 -6.76
CA ALA A 455 19.40 6.84 -6.48
C ALA A 455 19.27 7.08 -4.98
N SER A 456 18.78 8.24 -4.59
CA SER A 456 18.34 8.51 -3.22
C SER A 456 17.05 9.33 -3.24
N GLY A 457 16.19 9.10 -2.25
CA GLY A 457 14.89 9.75 -2.20
C GLY A 457 14.37 9.91 -0.77
N ALA A 458 13.15 10.40 -0.70
CA ALA A 458 12.43 10.74 0.51
C ALA A 458 11.42 9.64 0.89
N PHE A 459 10.89 9.76 2.10
CA PHE A 459 9.67 9.09 2.55
C PHE A 459 8.56 10.14 2.68
N GLY A 460 7.37 9.83 2.20
CA GLY A 460 6.23 10.74 2.19
C GLY A 460 4.90 10.03 2.42
N ASP A 461 3.80 10.75 2.22
CA ASP A 461 2.42 10.25 2.28
C ASP A 461 1.93 9.80 3.66
N ALA A 462 2.72 10.00 4.72
CA ALA A 462 2.26 9.72 6.08
C ALA A 462 1.19 10.72 6.50
N GLN A 463 0.20 10.24 7.23
CA GLN A 463 -0.86 11.04 7.84
C GLN A 463 -0.73 11.03 9.36
N GLY A 464 -1.33 11.99 10.01
CA GLY A 464 -1.38 12.12 11.45
C GLY A 464 -0.35 13.10 12.00
N SER A 465 -0.83 14.14 12.68
CA SER A 465 0.00 15.16 13.32
C SER A 465 0.02 14.96 14.82
N ILE A 466 1.21 15.05 15.42
CA ILE A 466 1.34 15.19 16.88
C ILE A 466 0.99 16.62 17.32
N LEU A 467 0.87 17.55 16.38
CA LEU A 467 0.49 18.92 16.62
C LEU A 467 -1.00 19.10 16.35
N THR A 468 -1.82 19.23 17.38
CA THR A 468 -3.24 19.57 17.25
C THR A 468 -3.46 21.03 17.66
N GLY A 469 -3.70 21.91 16.68
CA GLY A 469 -4.13 23.28 16.98
C GLY A 469 -3.06 24.21 17.57
N ASN A 470 -3.48 25.22 18.28
CA ASN A 470 -2.74 26.42 18.62
C ASN A 470 -1.92 26.32 19.91
N GLY A 471 -1.22 25.25 20.21
CA GLY A 471 -0.62 25.16 21.51
C GLY A 471 0.76 24.53 21.59
N LYS A 472 1.53 25.02 22.54
CA LYS A 472 2.68 24.33 23.09
C LYS A 472 2.16 23.14 23.86
N TYR A 473 2.50 21.94 23.44
CA TYR A 473 1.97 20.70 23.99
C TYR A 473 2.17 20.56 25.50
N TYR A 474 3.25 21.09 26.04
CA TYR A 474 3.62 20.78 27.42
C TYR A 474 3.25 21.84 28.45
N ASP A 475 2.85 22.99 28.01
CA ASP A 475 2.29 23.98 28.92
C ASP A 475 0.88 23.57 29.39
N LYS A 476 0.33 22.46 28.85
CA LYS A 476 -1.03 22.03 29.08
C LYS A 476 -1.11 20.57 29.51
N ILE A 477 -0.88 20.34 30.79
CA ILE A 477 -1.45 19.20 31.49
C ILE A 477 -2.57 19.78 32.35
N ASP A 478 -3.76 19.81 31.80
CA ASP A 478 -4.96 20.35 32.42
C ASP A 478 -6.15 19.36 32.31
N ALA A 479 -7.34 19.80 32.68
CA ALA A 479 -8.54 18.97 32.68
C ALA A 479 -9.04 18.59 31.25
N ASN A 480 -8.59 19.28 30.22
CA ASN A 480 -9.06 19.10 28.84
C ASN A 480 -8.04 18.41 27.96
N ASP A 481 -6.76 18.56 28.28
CA ASP A 481 -5.65 18.17 27.43
C ASP A 481 -4.44 17.76 28.28
N SER A 482 -3.79 16.66 27.93
CA SER A 482 -2.49 16.28 28.47
C SER A 482 -1.53 16.00 27.32
N GLN A 483 -0.58 16.91 27.11
CA GLN A 483 0.42 16.78 26.04
C GLN A 483 -0.21 16.59 24.65
N GLY A 484 -1.35 17.26 24.36
CA GLY A 484 -2.09 17.16 23.10
C GLY A 484 -3.06 15.96 23.01
N LEU A 485 -3.28 15.23 24.10
CA LEU A 485 -4.13 14.05 24.15
C LEU A 485 -5.23 14.19 25.21
N VAL A 486 -6.35 13.53 24.95
CA VAL A 486 -7.43 13.35 25.92
C VAL A 486 -7.43 11.92 26.47
N GLY A 487 -8.04 11.72 27.64
CA GLY A 487 -8.05 10.41 28.31
C GLY A 487 -8.51 9.25 27.44
N GLY A 488 -9.51 9.47 26.58
CA GLY A 488 -10.01 8.44 25.66
C GLY A 488 -8.99 7.89 24.66
N ASN A 489 -7.94 8.65 24.34
CA ASN A 489 -6.90 8.18 23.44
C ASN A 489 -6.04 7.05 24.04
N TYR A 490 -6.03 6.90 25.35
CA TYR A 490 -5.23 5.89 26.07
C TYR A 490 -5.93 4.54 26.20
N THR A 491 -7.24 4.47 25.97
CA THR A 491 -8.10 3.31 26.30
C THR A 491 -7.64 2.04 25.57
N ASP A 492 -7.37 2.13 24.27
CA ASP A 492 -6.95 0.96 23.48
C ASP A 492 -5.61 0.40 23.95
N ALA A 493 -4.65 1.28 24.24
CA ALA A 493 -3.34 0.88 24.75
C ALA A 493 -3.44 0.24 26.14
N MET A 494 -4.29 0.78 27.02
CA MET A 494 -4.51 0.24 28.36
C MET A 494 -5.19 -1.13 28.31
N ASN A 495 -6.20 -1.30 27.46
CA ASN A 495 -6.90 -2.57 27.29
C ASN A 495 -6.02 -3.62 26.62
N LEU A 496 -5.21 -3.24 25.62
CA LEU A 496 -4.25 -4.16 25.00
C LEU A 496 -3.24 -4.70 26.02
N LEU A 497 -2.67 -3.82 26.86
CA LEU A 497 -1.73 -4.20 27.91
C LEU A 497 -2.38 -4.93 29.10
N ALA A 498 -3.71 -4.98 29.17
CA ALA A 498 -4.41 -5.77 30.17
C ALA A 498 -4.27 -7.29 29.95
N ASN A 499 -3.89 -7.72 28.74
CA ASN A 499 -3.68 -9.13 28.43
C ASN A 499 -2.35 -9.64 29.03
N GLN A 500 -2.44 -10.40 30.13
CA GLN A 500 -1.28 -10.96 30.83
C GLN A 500 -0.62 -12.13 30.10
N ASP A 501 -1.32 -12.76 29.15
CA ASP A 501 -0.77 -13.86 28.36
C ASP A 501 0.21 -13.37 27.29
N GLU A 502 0.07 -12.10 26.86
CA GLU A 502 0.94 -11.49 25.87
C GLU A 502 2.00 -10.55 26.47
N TYR A 503 1.66 -9.86 27.58
CA TYR A 503 2.51 -8.84 28.18
C TYR A 503 2.69 -9.08 29.68
N SER A 504 3.93 -9.20 30.14
CA SER A 504 4.30 -9.29 31.55
C SER A 504 5.16 -8.09 31.94
N TYR A 505 4.76 -7.33 32.93
CA TYR A 505 5.47 -6.17 33.47
C TYR A 505 5.11 -5.95 34.94
N ASN A 506 6.04 -5.37 35.71
CA ASN A 506 5.85 -5.17 37.14
C ASN A 506 5.22 -3.83 37.49
N ILE A 507 5.46 -2.81 36.66
CA ILE A 507 5.02 -1.43 36.87
C ILE A 507 4.37 -0.92 35.58
N ILE A 508 3.27 -0.18 35.72
CA ILE A 508 2.68 0.55 34.59
C ILE A 508 2.47 2.01 34.98
N SER A 509 2.79 2.92 34.06
CA SER A 509 2.59 4.36 34.24
C SER A 509 2.14 5.02 32.95
N ALA A 510 1.32 6.05 33.08
CA ALA A 510 0.89 6.94 31.99
C ALA A 510 1.32 8.38 32.30
N PRO A 511 2.58 8.74 32.02
CA PRO A 511 3.15 10.04 32.39
C PRO A 511 2.34 11.21 31.83
N GLY A 512 1.90 12.11 32.69
CA GLY A 512 1.10 13.27 32.32
C GLY A 512 -0.41 13.11 32.46
N LEU A 513 -0.93 11.90 32.73
CA LEU A 513 -2.31 11.74 33.17
C LEU A 513 -2.38 11.89 34.69
N VAL A 514 -3.22 12.79 35.17
CA VAL A 514 -3.47 13.03 36.60
C VAL A 514 -4.89 12.63 36.99
N GLN A 515 -5.06 12.04 38.17
CA GLN A 515 -6.32 11.45 38.63
C GLN A 515 -7.45 12.48 38.70
N SER A 516 -7.18 13.70 39.15
CA SER A 516 -8.20 14.74 39.28
C SER A 516 -8.78 15.20 37.94
N ALA A 517 -8.01 15.09 36.86
CA ALA A 517 -8.43 15.49 35.52
C ALA A 517 -8.94 14.30 34.67
N TYR A 518 -8.33 13.11 34.83
CA TYR A 518 -8.58 11.94 33.97
C TYR A 518 -9.05 10.73 34.79
N SER A 519 -9.92 10.97 35.77
CA SER A 519 -10.36 9.92 36.71
C SER A 519 -10.94 8.68 36.04
N SER A 520 -11.77 8.82 35.01
CA SER A 520 -12.36 7.68 34.28
C SER A 520 -11.29 6.79 33.65
N THR A 521 -10.33 7.38 32.94
CA THR A 521 -9.25 6.66 32.24
C THR A 521 -8.32 5.96 33.24
N LEU A 522 -7.90 6.67 34.30
CA LEU A 522 -7.00 6.10 35.29
C LEU A 522 -7.70 5.05 36.17
N ASN A 523 -8.99 5.17 36.44
CA ASN A 523 -9.76 4.12 37.10
C ASN A 523 -9.83 2.83 36.26
N THR A 524 -9.94 2.96 34.92
CA THR A 524 -9.86 1.79 34.02
C THR A 524 -8.48 1.15 34.10
N LEU A 525 -7.40 1.94 34.13
CA LEU A 525 -6.04 1.41 34.27
C LEU A 525 -5.85 0.67 35.62
N VAL A 526 -6.36 1.23 36.71
CA VAL A 526 -6.33 0.57 38.04
C VAL A 526 -7.12 -0.73 37.99
N ALA A 527 -8.35 -0.73 37.46
CA ALA A 527 -9.19 -1.93 37.36
C ALA A 527 -8.52 -3.03 36.51
N ASN A 528 -7.88 -2.65 35.39
CA ASN A 528 -7.10 -3.60 34.58
C ASN A 528 -5.95 -4.22 35.39
N THR A 529 -5.25 -3.42 36.19
CA THR A 529 -4.16 -3.88 37.06
C THR A 529 -4.69 -4.79 38.19
N GLU A 530 -5.79 -4.45 38.82
CA GLU A 530 -6.45 -5.30 39.84
C GLU A 530 -6.88 -6.66 39.27
N ASN A 531 -7.45 -6.66 38.05
CA ASN A 531 -7.83 -7.89 37.36
C ASN A 531 -6.62 -8.76 36.98
N ARG A 532 -5.50 -8.15 36.62
CA ARG A 532 -4.25 -8.86 36.34
C ARG A 532 -3.63 -9.43 37.63
N GLY A 533 -3.49 -8.60 38.65
CA GLY A 533 -2.92 -8.98 39.94
C GLY A 533 -1.41 -9.18 39.98
N ASP A 534 -0.68 -8.89 38.86
CA ASP A 534 0.75 -9.14 38.70
C ASP A 534 1.61 -7.87 38.58
N ASN A 535 1.01 -6.70 38.67
CA ASN A 535 1.68 -5.41 38.49
C ASN A 535 1.11 -4.32 39.41
N ILE A 536 1.74 -3.15 39.40
CA ILE A 536 1.31 -1.96 40.14
C ILE A 536 1.26 -0.74 39.22
N VAL A 537 0.22 0.09 39.37
CA VAL A 537 0.11 1.39 38.68
C VAL A 537 0.77 2.49 39.48
N ILE A 538 1.55 3.32 38.82
CA ILE A 538 2.01 4.60 39.38
C ILE A 538 1.04 5.69 38.93
N LEU A 539 0.36 6.31 39.90
CA LEU A 539 -0.64 7.35 39.69
C LEU A 539 -0.10 8.72 40.12
N ASP A 540 -0.29 9.72 39.25
CA ASP A 540 -0.20 11.12 39.62
C ASP A 540 -1.61 11.61 40.00
N LEU A 541 -1.77 12.25 41.17
CA LEU A 541 -3.07 12.57 41.72
C LEU A 541 -3.62 13.91 41.25
N GLU A 542 -2.81 14.95 41.25
CA GLU A 542 -3.24 16.33 41.08
C GLU A 542 -2.42 17.09 40.04
N LEU A 543 -3.04 18.12 39.48
CA LEU A 543 -2.41 19.08 38.59
C LEU A 543 -1.29 19.86 39.29
N TYR A 544 -0.41 20.48 38.49
CA TYR A 544 0.65 21.33 39.00
C TYR A 544 0.10 22.42 39.92
N ASN A 545 0.82 22.64 41.02
CA ASN A 545 0.49 23.68 42.04
C ASN A 545 -0.83 23.44 42.83
N SER A 546 -1.36 22.19 42.82
CA SER A 546 -2.49 21.83 43.68
C SER A 546 -2.09 21.80 45.16
N SER A 547 -3.07 22.05 46.06
CA SER A 547 -2.82 22.05 47.51
C SER A 547 -2.63 20.64 48.07
N ILE A 548 -1.91 20.53 49.18
CA ILE A 548 -1.75 19.26 49.91
C ILE A 548 -3.12 18.67 50.29
N THR A 549 -4.05 19.51 50.72
CA THR A 549 -5.40 19.08 51.12
C THR A 549 -6.14 18.44 49.93
N ALA A 550 -6.05 19.01 48.73
CA ALA A 550 -6.65 18.44 47.52
C ALA A 550 -6.00 17.08 47.17
N THR A 551 -4.67 17.01 47.23
CA THR A 551 -3.93 15.79 46.94
C THR A 551 -4.28 14.66 47.91
N VAL A 552 -4.35 14.95 49.20
CA VAL A 552 -4.77 13.97 50.26
C VAL A 552 -6.22 13.52 50.02
N GLY A 553 -7.13 14.46 49.73
CA GLY A 553 -8.53 14.12 49.46
C GLY A 553 -8.70 13.22 48.23
N THR A 554 -7.91 13.45 47.16
CA THR A 554 -7.90 12.56 45.98
C THR A 554 -7.31 11.19 46.32
N ALA A 555 -6.21 11.15 47.11
CA ALA A 555 -5.64 9.89 47.57
C ALA A 555 -6.61 9.06 48.43
N GLU A 556 -7.27 9.69 49.40
CA GLU A 556 -8.25 9.06 50.27
C GLU A 556 -9.49 8.52 49.52
N SER A 557 -9.76 9.02 48.32
CA SER A 557 -10.83 8.51 47.46
C SER A 557 -10.49 7.15 46.80
N LYS A 558 -9.26 6.66 46.96
CA LYS A 558 -8.79 5.39 46.39
C LYS A 558 -8.68 4.33 47.47
N ASP A 559 -9.29 3.16 47.18
CA ASP A 559 -9.19 1.98 48.04
C ASP A 559 -8.69 0.82 47.17
N THR A 560 -7.36 0.76 46.98
CA THR A 560 -6.72 -0.28 46.19
C THR A 560 -5.31 -0.55 46.69
N SER A 561 -4.87 -1.81 46.62
CA SER A 561 -3.49 -2.21 46.87
C SER A 561 -2.63 -2.31 45.60
N TYR A 562 -3.21 -2.02 44.43
CA TYR A 562 -2.55 -2.14 43.12
C TYR A 562 -2.14 -0.80 42.52
N ALA A 563 -2.21 0.29 43.28
CA ALA A 563 -1.74 1.60 42.84
C ALA A 563 -0.87 2.26 43.92
N ALA A 564 0.13 2.99 43.48
CA ALA A 564 0.96 3.83 44.32
C ALA A 564 0.98 5.27 43.76
N SER A 565 0.96 6.25 44.62
CA SER A 565 0.99 7.66 44.23
C SER A 565 2.08 8.43 44.94
N TYR A 566 2.64 9.41 44.27
CA TYR A 566 3.75 10.21 44.75
C TYR A 566 3.48 11.69 44.51
N TRP A 567 3.91 12.54 45.43
CA TRP A 567 3.73 13.98 45.39
C TRP A 567 4.90 14.64 46.14
N PRO A 568 5.32 15.86 45.79
CA PRO A 568 4.80 16.80 44.79
C PRO A 568 5.41 16.63 43.39
N TRP A 569 5.00 17.49 42.45
CA TRP A 569 5.71 17.68 41.17
C TRP A 569 7.16 18.05 41.41
N CYS A 570 8.04 17.57 40.54
CA CYS A 570 9.48 17.78 40.61
C CYS A 570 9.96 18.67 39.46
N MET A 571 10.89 19.57 39.76
CA MET A 571 11.60 20.30 38.72
C MET A 571 12.87 19.55 38.35
N ILE A 572 13.01 19.20 37.08
CA ILE A 572 14.18 18.50 36.55
C ILE A 572 14.78 19.27 35.37
N THR A 573 16.00 18.94 35.02
CA THR A 573 16.58 19.32 33.73
C THR A 573 16.30 18.18 32.74
N ASP A 574 15.60 18.49 31.65
CA ASP A 574 15.36 17.57 30.58
C ASP A 574 16.70 17.17 29.93
N PRO A 575 17.02 15.88 29.84
CA PRO A 575 18.32 15.43 29.33
C PRO A 575 18.53 15.70 27.85
N ASP A 576 17.45 15.81 27.07
CA ASP A 576 17.51 15.94 25.62
C ASP A 576 17.48 17.41 25.17
N SER A 577 16.64 18.24 25.80
CA SER A 577 16.53 19.67 25.47
C SER A 577 17.34 20.59 26.37
N ALA A 578 17.90 20.06 27.47
CA ALA A 578 18.61 20.82 28.52
C ALA A 578 17.77 21.92 29.20
N GLN A 579 16.45 21.92 29.00
CA GLN A 579 15.53 22.89 29.63
C GLN A 579 15.09 22.40 31.02
N ARG A 580 14.75 23.35 31.90
CA ARG A 580 14.11 23.02 33.18
C ARG A 580 12.61 22.85 32.96
N VAL A 581 12.10 21.69 33.39
CA VAL A 581 10.69 21.31 33.24
C VAL A 581 10.14 20.80 34.57
N TRP A 582 8.87 21.16 34.85
CA TRP A 582 8.12 20.56 35.94
C TRP A 582 7.43 19.28 35.44
N VAL A 583 7.66 18.20 36.15
CA VAL A 583 7.07 16.89 35.82
C VAL A 583 6.31 16.32 37.03
N PRO A 584 5.21 15.60 36.81
CA PRO A 584 4.58 14.82 37.86
C PRO A 584 5.56 13.81 38.44
N ALA A 585 5.45 13.52 39.73
CA ALA A 585 6.38 12.60 40.40
C ALA A 585 6.39 11.21 39.75
N GLY A 586 5.22 10.71 39.30
CA GLY A 586 5.09 9.42 38.62
C GLY A 586 5.93 9.28 37.35
N THR A 587 6.34 10.37 36.72
CA THR A 587 7.29 10.36 35.59
C THR A 587 8.67 9.82 35.99
N LEU A 588 9.08 10.02 37.24
CA LEU A 588 10.41 9.66 37.74
C LEU A 588 10.42 8.34 38.52
N ILE A 589 9.30 7.97 39.10
CA ILE A 589 9.21 6.83 40.03
C ILE A 589 9.61 5.49 39.42
N PRO A 590 9.29 5.14 38.15
CA PRO A 590 9.80 3.90 37.56
C PRO A 590 11.32 3.80 37.59
N GLY A 591 12.03 4.94 37.43
CA GLY A 591 13.48 5.00 37.57
C GLY A 591 13.94 4.85 39.04
N VAL A 592 13.20 5.39 40.01
CA VAL A 592 13.51 5.20 41.42
C VAL A 592 13.38 3.73 41.82
N TYR A 593 12.36 3.04 41.33
CA TYR A 593 12.22 1.60 41.58
C TYR A 593 13.36 0.80 40.96
N ALA A 594 13.72 1.11 39.70
CA ALA A 594 14.88 0.49 39.05
C ALA A 594 16.21 0.72 39.82
N ALA A 595 16.39 1.92 40.38
CA ALA A 595 17.55 2.22 41.21
C ALA A 595 17.55 1.41 42.52
N ASN A 596 16.38 1.28 43.13
CA ASN A 596 16.24 0.48 44.37
C ASN A 596 16.57 -1.00 44.10
N ASP A 597 15.99 -1.58 43.07
CA ASP A 597 16.23 -2.99 42.69
C ASP A 597 17.71 -3.28 42.38
N ARG A 598 18.40 -2.28 41.86
CA ARG A 598 19.83 -2.41 41.58
C ARG A 598 20.72 -2.26 42.81
N THR A 599 20.34 -1.42 43.76
CA THR A 599 21.20 -1.00 44.90
C THR A 599 20.85 -1.66 46.21
N ALA A 600 19.63 -2.15 46.32
CA ALA A 600 19.09 -2.82 47.50
C ALA A 600 18.38 -4.10 47.08
N GLU A 601 17.62 -4.69 47.99
CA GLU A 601 16.79 -5.88 47.68
C GLU A 601 15.43 -5.48 47.11
N ALA A 602 14.87 -6.30 46.22
CA ALA A 602 13.58 -6.01 45.53
C ALA A 602 12.38 -5.79 46.47
N TRP A 603 12.48 -6.28 47.71
CA TRP A 603 11.44 -6.11 48.73
C TRP A 603 11.69 -4.94 49.70
N PHE A 604 12.69 -4.14 49.44
CA PHE A 604 13.11 -3.08 50.36
C PHE A 604 12.37 -1.77 50.17
#